data_3d9b0dbce0c0e44f8f247ae094fe80e4
#
_entry.id   3d9b0dbce0c0e44f8f247ae094fe80e4
#
_cell.length_a   1.000
_cell.length_b   1.000
_cell.length_c   1.000
_cell.angle_alpha   90.00
_cell.angle_beta   90.00
_cell.angle_gamma   90.00
#
_symmetry.space_group_name_H-M   'P 1'
#
loop_
_entity.id
_entity.type
_entity.pdbx_description
1 polymer ?
#
loop_
_entity_poly.entity_id
_entity_poly.type
_entity_poly.pdbx_seq_one_letter_code
_entity_poly.pdbx_strand_id
1 'polypeptide(L)'
;MAAAATEFARAGLHGASTDAIAKAAGISQPYLFRLFGTKKELYLAASERKLEEVYQVFERASRGKRGEEALRAMGEAYRDLIADSERLQLMMQCMAAASADPEIREGLRAVWRDLVELVERVAPGDAERTASFFAKGMLLNVLNAMGLFEEPTPWGERLIAGCETRE
;
A
#
# COMPACT_ATOMS: atom_id res chain seq x y z
N MET A 1 1.05 -16.79 -2.99
CA MET A 1 0.95 -15.39 -2.48
C MET A 1 -0.01 -14.54 -3.32
N ALA A 2 0.07 -14.51 -4.65
CA ALA A 2 -0.87 -13.73 -5.48
C ALA A 2 -2.35 -14.05 -5.17
N ALA A 3 -2.75 -15.33 -5.21
CA ALA A 3 -4.12 -15.73 -4.88
C ALA A 3 -4.60 -15.27 -3.48
N ALA A 4 -3.70 -15.24 -2.50
CA ALA A 4 -4.02 -14.72 -1.17
C ALA A 4 -4.23 -13.20 -1.19
N ALA A 5 -3.36 -12.46 -1.88
CA ALA A 5 -3.49 -11.01 -2.02
C ALA A 5 -4.84 -10.64 -2.67
N THR A 6 -5.20 -11.29 -3.77
CA THR A 6 -6.47 -11.08 -4.47
C THR A 6 -7.68 -11.33 -3.57
N GLU A 7 -7.70 -12.45 -2.87
CA GLU A 7 -8.84 -12.79 -2.01
C GLU A 7 -8.94 -11.86 -0.79
N PHE A 8 -7.80 -11.51 -0.19
CA PHE A 8 -7.77 -10.56 0.93
C PHE A 8 -8.08 -9.13 0.51
N ALA A 9 -7.67 -8.69 -0.67
CA ALA A 9 -8.07 -7.39 -1.22
C ALA A 9 -9.59 -7.29 -1.30
N ARG A 10 -10.23 -8.33 -1.87
CA ARG A 10 -11.68 -8.37 -2.08
C ARG A 10 -12.48 -8.48 -0.78
N ALA A 11 -12.08 -9.30 0.17
CA ALA A 11 -12.91 -9.72 1.30
C ALA A 11 -12.34 -9.39 2.69
N GLY A 12 -11.15 -8.80 2.75
CA GLY A 12 -10.44 -8.51 4.01
C GLY A 12 -10.05 -9.78 4.78
N LEU A 13 -9.45 -9.60 5.95
CA LEU A 13 -9.03 -10.72 6.79
C LEU A 13 -10.20 -11.63 7.18
N HIS A 14 -11.32 -11.06 7.59
CA HIS A 14 -12.43 -11.86 8.14
C HIS A 14 -13.26 -12.55 7.06
N GLY A 15 -13.55 -11.87 5.96
CA GLY A 15 -14.40 -12.36 4.88
C GLY A 15 -13.71 -13.32 3.90
N ALA A 16 -12.38 -13.30 3.80
CA ALA A 16 -11.64 -14.13 2.87
C ALA A 16 -11.76 -15.62 3.15
N SER A 17 -11.81 -16.44 2.08
CA SER A 17 -11.89 -17.90 2.15
C SER A 17 -10.52 -18.54 1.88
N THR A 18 -9.98 -19.24 2.89
CA THR A 18 -8.72 -20.01 2.71
C THR A 18 -8.86 -21.19 1.76
N ASP A 19 -10.07 -21.72 1.60
CA ASP A 19 -10.34 -22.75 0.59
C ASP A 19 -10.26 -22.16 -0.83
N ALA A 20 -10.88 -20.98 -1.04
CA ALA A 20 -10.77 -20.26 -2.31
C ALA A 20 -9.32 -19.89 -2.65
N ILE A 21 -8.55 -19.44 -1.66
CA ILE A 21 -7.12 -19.15 -1.82
C ILE A 21 -6.34 -20.40 -2.23
N ALA A 22 -6.54 -21.51 -1.53
CA ALA A 22 -5.86 -22.77 -1.82
C ALA A 22 -6.20 -23.27 -3.23
N LYS A 23 -7.48 -23.25 -3.60
CA LYS A 23 -7.95 -23.64 -4.94
C LYS A 23 -7.34 -22.75 -6.04
N ALA A 24 -7.34 -21.43 -5.86
CA ALA A 24 -6.74 -20.49 -6.81
C ALA A 24 -5.22 -20.65 -6.92
N ALA A 25 -4.56 -21.07 -5.83
CA ALA A 25 -3.13 -21.36 -5.81
C ALA A 25 -2.75 -22.76 -6.33
N GLY A 26 -3.72 -23.62 -6.67
CA GLY A 26 -3.49 -24.99 -7.12
C GLY A 26 -2.95 -25.94 -6.04
N ILE A 27 -3.26 -25.68 -4.76
CA ILE A 27 -2.82 -26.48 -3.61
C ILE A 27 -4.01 -26.87 -2.73
N SER A 28 -3.78 -27.82 -1.81
CA SER A 28 -4.80 -28.17 -0.82
C SER A 28 -4.81 -27.17 0.34
N GLN A 29 -5.98 -26.95 0.96
CA GLN A 29 -6.10 -26.08 2.13
C GLN A 29 -5.23 -26.57 3.33
N PRO A 30 -5.14 -27.88 3.64
CA PRO A 30 -4.19 -28.35 4.66
C PRO A 30 -2.73 -28.00 4.34
N TYR A 31 -2.34 -28.02 3.08
CA TYR A 31 -1.00 -27.62 2.67
C TYR A 31 -0.77 -26.11 2.84
N LEU A 32 -1.78 -25.30 2.54
CA LEU A 32 -1.75 -23.85 2.80
C LEU A 32 -1.47 -23.57 4.28
N PHE A 33 -2.20 -24.22 5.20
CA PHE A 33 -1.99 -24.06 6.64
C PHE A 33 -0.66 -24.62 7.13
N ARG A 34 -0.13 -25.66 6.49
CA ARG A 34 1.23 -26.15 6.78
C ARG A 34 2.30 -25.12 6.43
N LEU A 35 2.09 -24.31 5.38
CA LEU A 35 3.04 -23.28 4.95
C LEU A 35 2.96 -22.00 5.81
N PHE A 36 1.77 -21.60 6.20
CA PHE A 36 1.52 -20.28 6.79
C PHE A 36 0.95 -20.33 8.21
N GLY A 37 0.62 -21.50 8.75
CA GLY A 37 0.05 -21.66 10.07
C GLY A 37 -1.43 -21.28 10.14
N THR A 38 -1.74 -20.00 10.20
CA THR A 38 -3.10 -19.48 10.34
C THR A 38 -3.51 -18.59 9.16
N LYS A 39 -4.80 -18.32 9.04
CA LYS A 39 -5.34 -17.34 8.08
C LYS A 39 -4.75 -15.94 8.32
N LYS A 40 -4.54 -15.57 9.59
CA LYS A 40 -3.97 -14.27 9.96
C LYS A 40 -2.50 -14.18 9.55
N GLU A 41 -1.70 -15.21 9.79
CA GLU A 41 -0.30 -15.24 9.35
C GLU A 41 -0.18 -15.18 7.81
N LEU A 42 -1.06 -15.88 7.10
CA LEU A 42 -1.14 -15.75 5.64
C LEU A 42 -1.52 -14.33 5.21
N TYR A 43 -2.45 -13.68 5.93
CA TYR A 43 -2.84 -12.30 5.66
C TYR A 43 -1.67 -11.33 5.87
N LEU A 44 -0.95 -11.46 6.99
CA LEU A 44 0.24 -10.66 7.28
C LEU A 44 1.29 -10.84 6.18
N ALA A 45 1.64 -12.08 5.84
CA ALA A 45 2.63 -12.36 4.80
C ALA A 45 2.23 -11.81 3.41
N ALA A 46 0.94 -11.87 3.06
CA ALA A 46 0.44 -11.30 1.80
C ALA A 46 0.49 -9.77 1.81
N SER A 47 0.15 -9.16 2.93
CA SER A 47 0.15 -7.71 3.13
C SER A 47 1.56 -7.13 3.15
N GLU A 48 2.47 -7.73 3.91
CA GLU A 48 3.88 -7.33 3.98
C GLU A 48 4.52 -7.35 2.60
N ARG A 49 4.30 -8.42 1.83
CA ARG A 49 4.83 -8.52 0.47
C ARG A 49 4.35 -7.38 -0.44
N LYS A 50 3.07 -7.00 -0.36
CA LYS A 50 2.51 -5.92 -1.17
C LYS A 50 2.98 -4.54 -0.73
N LEU A 51 3.17 -4.34 0.56
CA LEU A 51 3.72 -3.10 1.11
C LEU A 51 5.22 -2.97 0.81
N GLU A 52 5.98 -4.07 0.84
CA GLU A 52 7.39 -4.09 0.42
C GLU A 52 7.55 -3.64 -1.05
N GLU A 53 6.58 -3.94 -1.92
CA GLU A 53 6.60 -3.46 -3.30
C GLU A 53 6.54 -1.92 -3.38
N VAL A 54 5.87 -1.24 -2.43
CA VAL A 54 5.87 0.23 -2.32
C VAL A 54 7.27 0.74 -1.99
N TYR A 55 7.93 0.13 -1.00
CA TYR A 55 9.30 0.48 -0.64
C TYR A 55 10.24 0.35 -1.85
N GLN A 56 10.19 -0.78 -2.55
CA GLN A 56 11.02 -1.03 -3.73
C GLN A 56 10.74 -0.04 -4.87
N VAL A 57 9.48 0.37 -5.05
CA VAL A 57 9.12 1.40 -6.04
C VAL A 57 9.74 2.74 -5.65
N PHE A 58 9.64 3.17 -4.40
CA PHE A 58 10.26 4.39 -3.92
C PHE A 58 11.78 4.36 -4.03
N GLU A 59 12.41 3.26 -3.63
CA GLU A 59 13.85 3.08 -3.74
C GLU A 59 14.33 3.21 -5.21
N ARG A 60 13.65 2.52 -6.14
CA ARG A 60 13.99 2.60 -7.57
C ARG A 60 13.78 4.00 -8.13
N ALA A 61 12.65 4.63 -7.83
CA ALA A 61 12.29 5.94 -8.35
C ALA A 61 13.23 7.05 -7.87
N SER A 62 13.71 6.95 -6.63
CA SER A 62 14.62 7.92 -6.03
C SER A 62 16.10 7.69 -6.34
N ARG A 63 16.45 6.60 -7.05
CA ARG A 63 17.86 6.27 -7.33
C ARG A 63 18.56 7.38 -8.08
N GLY A 64 19.66 7.87 -7.53
CA GLY A 64 20.45 8.99 -8.08
C GLY A 64 19.82 10.37 -7.91
N LYS A 65 18.65 10.47 -7.28
CA LYS A 65 17.92 11.73 -7.03
C LYS A 65 18.00 12.11 -5.55
N ARG A 66 17.76 13.40 -5.24
CA ARG A 66 17.73 13.93 -3.88
C ARG A 66 16.68 15.03 -3.76
N GLY A 67 16.24 15.30 -2.53
CA GLY A 67 15.31 16.40 -2.23
C GLY A 67 14.02 16.32 -3.02
N GLU A 68 13.55 17.45 -3.56
CA GLU A 68 12.29 17.55 -4.30
C GLU A 68 12.25 16.65 -5.55
N GLU A 69 13.37 16.47 -6.24
CA GLU A 69 13.43 15.58 -7.40
C GLU A 69 13.15 14.12 -7.01
N ALA A 70 13.67 13.68 -5.86
CA ALA A 70 13.41 12.34 -5.35
C ALA A 70 11.94 12.18 -4.93
N LEU A 71 11.38 13.15 -4.19
CA LEU A 71 9.98 13.14 -3.75
C LEU A 71 9.02 13.11 -4.94
N ARG A 72 9.27 13.93 -5.95
CA ARG A 72 8.46 13.95 -7.16
C ARG A 72 8.50 12.62 -7.89
N ALA A 73 9.70 12.05 -8.11
CA ALA A 73 9.84 10.77 -8.78
C ALA A 73 9.16 9.62 -8.01
N MET A 74 9.24 9.61 -6.68
CA MET A 74 8.52 8.65 -5.84
C MET A 74 7.01 8.84 -5.92
N GLY A 75 6.51 10.07 -5.93
CA GLY A 75 5.09 10.37 -6.05
C GLY A 75 4.51 9.94 -7.41
N GLU A 76 5.22 10.20 -8.53
CA GLU A 76 4.84 9.76 -9.87
C GLU A 76 4.79 8.22 -9.92
N ALA A 77 5.83 7.54 -9.45
CA ALA A 77 5.88 6.07 -9.43
C ALA A 77 4.83 5.45 -8.50
N TYR A 78 4.47 6.13 -7.41
CA TYR A 78 3.40 5.70 -6.52
C TYR A 78 2.03 5.77 -7.18
N ARG A 79 1.77 6.81 -7.95
CA ARG A 79 0.51 6.95 -8.69
C ARG A 79 0.31 5.79 -9.67
N ASP A 80 1.36 5.44 -10.42
CA ASP A 80 1.31 4.29 -11.32
C ASP A 80 1.07 2.98 -10.55
N LEU A 81 1.66 2.87 -9.36
CA LEU A 81 1.51 1.70 -8.52
C LEU A 81 0.09 1.52 -7.98
N ILE A 82 -0.57 2.61 -7.56
CA ILE A 82 -1.93 2.55 -6.99
C ILE A 82 -3.02 2.47 -8.07
N ALA A 83 -2.69 2.63 -9.35
CA ALA A 83 -3.60 2.33 -10.46
C ALA A 83 -3.99 0.83 -10.47
N ASP A 84 -3.19 -0.06 -9.86
CA ASP A 84 -3.59 -1.44 -9.55
C ASP A 84 -4.62 -1.42 -8.40
N SER A 85 -5.89 -1.56 -8.75
CA SER A 85 -7.02 -1.52 -7.81
C SER A 85 -6.95 -2.61 -6.73
N GLU A 86 -6.44 -3.80 -7.05
CA GLU A 86 -6.26 -4.90 -6.08
C GLU A 86 -5.27 -4.51 -4.99
N ARG A 87 -4.17 -3.87 -5.36
CA ARG A 87 -3.15 -3.39 -4.42
C ARG A 87 -3.71 -2.33 -3.48
N LEU A 88 -4.42 -1.35 -4.05
CA LEU A 88 -5.06 -0.31 -3.26
C LEU A 88 -6.06 -0.90 -2.27
N GLN A 89 -6.93 -1.82 -2.74
CA GLN A 89 -7.91 -2.48 -1.88
C GLN A 89 -7.24 -3.21 -0.72
N LEU A 90 -6.19 -4.01 -0.98
CA LEU A 90 -5.48 -4.73 0.09
C LEU A 90 -4.86 -3.77 1.10
N MET A 91 -4.27 -2.67 0.66
CA MET A 91 -3.69 -1.66 1.54
C MET A 91 -4.77 -1.04 2.44
N MET A 92 -5.94 -0.69 1.90
CA MET A 92 -7.06 -0.16 2.68
C MET A 92 -7.60 -1.18 3.68
N GLN A 93 -7.68 -2.46 3.29
CA GLN A 93 -8.04 -3.56 4.20
C GLN A 93 -7.02 -3.73 5.34
N CYS A 94 -5.72 -3.58 5.07
CA CYS A 94 -4.68 -3.63 6.10
C CYS A 94 -4.84 -2.49 7.12
N MET A 95 -5.10 -1.28 6.68
CA MET A 95 -5.32 -0.13 7.58
C MET A 95 -6.55 -0.34 8.46
N ALA A 96 -7.66 -0.82 7.87
CA ALA A 96 -8.87 -1.15 8.61
C ALA A 96 -8.61 -2.25 9.66
N ALA A 97 -7.94 -3.35 9.28
CA ALA A 97 -7.62 -4.45 10.18
C ALA A 97 -6.66 -4.03 11.31
N ALA A 98 -5.67 -3.19 11.03
CA ALA A 98 -4.71 -2.68 12.01
C ALA A 98 -5.37 -1.84 13.12
N SER A 99 -6.55 -1.26 12.86
CA SER A 99 -7.30 -0.54 13.89
C SER A 99 -7.79 -1.46 15.02
N ALA A 100 -8.09 -2.71 14.70
CA ALA A 100 -8.67 -3.69 15.62
C ALA A 100 -7.67 -4.77 16.10
N ASP A 101 -6.64 -5.09 15.31
CA ASP A 101 -5.68 -6.17 15.61
C ASP A 101 -4.27 -5.60 15.90
N PRO A 102 -3.73 -5.80 17.14
CA PRO A 102 -2.42 -5.25 17.53
C PRO A 102 -1.25 -5.83 16.73
N GLU A 103 -1.31 -7.09 16.29
CA GLU A 103 -0.24 -7.75 15.54
C GLU A 103 -0.17 -7.20 14.10
N ILE A 104 -1.33 -7.02 13.45
CA ILE A 104 -1.42 -6.38 12.14
C ILE A 104 -0.94 -4.92 12.22
N ARG A 105 -1.30 -4.23 13.31
CA ARG A 105 -0.84 -2.86 13.57
C ARG A 105 0.66 -2.76 13.67
N GLU A 106 1.31 -3.71 14.36
CA GLU A 106 2.77 -3.70 14.51
C GLU A 106 3.48 -3.99 13.17
N GLY A 107 3.00 -4.96 12.39
CA GLY A 107 3.49 -5.20 11.04
C GLY A 107 3.38 -3.95 10.15
N LEU A 108 2.22 -3.30 10.18
CA LEU A 108 2.01 -2.05 9.40
C LEU A 108 2.95 -0.92 9.87
N ARG A 109 3.17 -0.77 11.18
CA ARG A 109 4.11 0.22 11.74
C ARG A 109 5.55 -0.01 11.27
N ALA A 110 5.99 -1.27 11.19
CA ALA A 110 7.32 -1.60 10.71
C ALA A 110 7.53 -1.13 9.27
N VAL A 111 6.59 -1.45 8.38
CA VAL A 111 6.64 -1.00 6.98
C VAL A 111 6.62 0.52 6.85
N TRP A 112 5.77 1.20 7.62
CA TRP A 112 5.73 2.67 7.60
C TRP A 112 7.02 3.30 8.09
N ARG A 113 7.65 2.72 9.12
CA ARG A 113 8.97 3.18 9.59
C ARG A 113 9.99 3.14 8.46
N ASP A 114 10.09 2.00 7.76
CA ASP A 114 11.06 1.82 6.68
C ASP A 114 10.82 2.80 5.52
N LEU A 115 9.54 3.07 5.19
CA LEU A 115 9.18 4.07 4.17
C LEU A 115 9.56 5.49 4.60
N VAL A 116 9.29 5.87 5.87
CA VAL A 116 9.65 7.19 6.40
C VAL A 116 11.17 7.35 6.40
N GLU A 117 11.92 6.38 6.88
CA GLU A 117 13.39 6.40 6.88
C GLU A 117 13.97 6.51 5.47
N LEU A 118 13.37 5.83 4.48
CA LEU A 118 13.77 5.97 3.07
C LEU A 118 13.56 7.40 2.58
N VAL A 119 12.37 7.97 2.81
CA VAL A 119 12.02 9.34 2.37
C VAL A 119 12.96 10.36 3.00
N GLU A 120 13.16 10.32 4.31
CA GLU A 120 14.05 11.24 5.03
C GLU A 120 15.51 11.12 4.59
N ARG A 121 15.95 9.91 4.25
CA ARG A 121 17.31 9.66 3.74
C ARG A 121 17.56 10.30 2.38
N VAL A 122 16.57 10.25 1.48
CA VAL A 122 16.75 10.77 0.10
C VAL A 122 16.33 12.22 -0.05
N ALA A 123 15.44 12.69 0.81
CA ALA A 123 14.94 14.07 0.84
C ALA A 123 14.96 14.64 2.27
N PRO A 124 16.15 14.83 2.86
CA PRO A 124 16.23 15.38 4.21
C PRO A 124 15.56 16.76 4.27
N GLY A 125 14.80 16.98 5.33
CA GLY A 125 14.02 18.19 5.56
C GLY A 125 13.42 18.18 6.97
N ASP A 126 12.44 19.04 7.18
CA ASP A 126 11.69 19.08 8.44
C ASP A 126 10.54 18.06 8.46
N ALA A 127 9.91 17.95 9.62
CA ALA A 127 8.80 17.02 9.81
C ALA A 127 7.58 17.37 8.91
N GLU A 128 7.39 18.64 8.57
CA GLU A 128 6.30 19.12 7.73
C GLU A 128 6.43 18.56 6.30
N ARG A 129 7.65 18.60 5.75
CA ARG A 129 7.94 18.05 4.41
C ARG A 129 7.64 16.56 4.33
N THR A 130 8.14 15.79 5.29
CA THR A 130 7.88 14.34 5.36
C THR A 130 6.38 14.07 5.51
N ALA A 131 5.71 14.76 6.43
CA ALA A 131 4.27 14.62 6.65
C ALA A 131 3.46 15.00 5.41
N SER A 132 3.79 16.08 4.72
CA SER A 132 3.13 16.53 3.49
C SER A 132 3.25 15.48 2.37
N PHE A 133 4.44 14.90 2.18
CA PHE A 133 4.62 13.83 1.20
C PHE A 133 3.68 12.63 1.44
N PHE A 134 3.64 12.13 2.67
CA PHE A 134 2.76 11.01 3.01
C PHE A 134 1.27 11.39 3.01
N ALA A 135 0.92 12.60 3.43
CA ALA A 135 -0.45 13.09 3.39
C ALA A 135 -0.99 13.16 1.94
N LYS A 136 -0.20 13.66 0.99
CA LYS A 136 -0.55 13.68 -0.44
C LYS A 136 -0.74 12.26 -0.98
N GLY A 137 0.16 11.32 -0.64
CA GLY A 137 0.02 9.91 -1.01
C GLY A 137 -1.25 9.27 -0.45
N MET A 138 -1.58 9.53 0.82
CA MET A 138 -2.82 9.03 1.42
C MET A 138 -4.06 9.64 0.80
N LEU A 139 -4.04 10.92 0.46
CA LEU A 139 -5.15 11.57 -0.25
C LEU A 139 -5.36 10.93 -1.63
N LEU A 140 -4.30 10.65 -2.38
CA LEU A 140 -4.40 9.95 -3.66
C LEU A 140 -5.04 8.56 -3.51
N ASN A 141 -4.72 7.83 -2.45
CA ASN A 141 -5.37 6.53 -2.18
C ASN A 141 -6.88 6.66 -1.97
N VAL A 142 -7.30 7.68 -1.21
CA VAL A 142 -8.73 7.93 -0.95
C VAL A 142 -9.44 8.33 -2.23
N LEU A 143 -8.86 9.23 -3.05
CA LEU A 143 -9.43 9.68 -4.32
C LEU A 143 -9.56 8.52 -5.31
N ASN A 144 -8.54 7.66 -5.39
CA ASN A 144 -8.57 6.48 -6.24
C ASN A 144 -9.60 5.44 -5.75
N ALA A 145 -9.68 5.20 -4.45
CA ALA A 145 -10.69 4.30 -3.88
C ALA A 145 -12.13 4.76 -4.12
N MET A 146 -12.34 6.06 -4.34
CA MET A 146 -13.62 6.64 -4.75
C MET A 146 -13.84 6.66 -6.28
N GLY A 147 -12.92 6.07 -7.06
CA GLY A 147 -13.03 6.01 -8.54
C GLY A 147 -12.78 7.36 -9.25
N LEU A 148 -12.18 8.35 -8.56
CA LEU A 148 -12.03 9.69 -9.11
C LEU A 148 -10.91 9.83 -10.16
N PHE A 149 -10.11 8.78 -10.35
CA PHE A 149 -9.16 8.72 -11.47
C PHE A 149 -9.81 8.22 -12.76
N GLU A 150 -10.86 7.38 -12.67
CA GLU A 150 -11.60 6.85 -13.82
C GLU A 150 -12.79 7.75 -14.17
N GLU A 151 -13.49 8.25 -13.14
CA GLU A 151 -14.65 9.12 -13.27
C GLU A 151 -14.42 10.44 -12.51
N PRO A 152 -13.63 11.37 -13.08
CA PRO A 152 -13.26 12.60 -12.41
C PRO A 152 -14.46 13.54 -12.20
N THR A 153 -14.45 14.21 -11.05
CA THR A 153 -15.38 15.29 -10.72
C THR A 153 -14.62 16.62 -10.60
N PRO A 154 -15.29 17.79 -10.78
CA PRO A 154 -14.59 19.08 -10.69
C PRO A 154 -13.89 19.34 -9.36
N TRP A 155 -14.40 18.80 -8.25
CA TRP A 155 -13.73 18.89 -6.94
C TRP A 155 -12.60 17.85 -6.80
N GLY A 156 -12.78 16.65 -7.38
CA GLY A 156 -11.76 15.60 -7.38
C GLY A 156 -10.52 16.03 -8.17
N GLU A 157 -10.71 16.61 -9.36
CA GLU A 157 -9.62 17.16 -10.17
C GLU A 157 -8.80 18.22 -9.42
N ARG A 158 -9.47 19.11 -8.66
CA ARG A 158 -8.77 20.12 -7.85
C ARG A 158 -7.91 19.48 -6.76
N LEU A 159 -8.39 18.41 -6.11
CA LEU A 159 -7.62 17.70 -5.08
C LEU A 159 -6.44 16.92 -5.67
N ILE A 160 -6.67 16.26 -6.82
CA ILE A 160 -5.60 15.55 -7.54
C ILE A 160 -4.50 16.54 -7.95
N ALA A 161 -4.89 17.65 -8.59
CA ALA A 161 -3.96 18.72 -8.99
C ALA A 161 -3.18 19.29 -7.79
N GLY A 162 -3.82 19.45 -6.62
CA GLY A 162 -3.17 19.88 -5.38
C GLY A 162 -2.11 18.90 -4.84
N CYS A 163 -2.28 17.59 -5.10
CA CYS A 163 -1.27 16.60 -4.78
C CYS A 163 -0.04 16.67 -5.71
N GLU A 164 -0.24 17.19 -6.92
CA GLU A 164 0.78 17.31 -7.96
C GLU A 164 1.54 18.64 -7.94
N THR A 165 0.91 19.70 -7.40
CA THR A 165 1.53 21.02 -7.33
C THR A 165 2.76 21.01 -6.41
N ARG A 166 3.81 21.61 -6.92
CA ARG A 166 5.05 21.92 -6.21
C ARG A 166 4.79 23.11 -5.27
N GLU A 167 5.18 23.00 -4.02
CA GLU A 167 5.62 24.15 -3.26
C GLU A 167 7.09 24.38 -3.50
#